data_69f2d981660c6e3e774490ceff653b7a
#
_entry.id   69f2d981660c6e3e774490ceff653b7a
#
_cell.length_a   1.000
_cell.length_b   1.000
_cell.length_c   1.000
_cell.angle_alpha   90.00
_cell.angle_beta   90.00
_cell.angle_gamma   90.00
#
_symmetry.space_group_name_H-M   'P 1'
#
loop_
_entity.id
_entity.type
_entity.pdbx_description
1 polymer ?
#
loop_
_entity_poly.entity_id
_entity_poly.type
_entity_poly.pdbx_seq_one_letter_code
_entity_poly.pdbx_strand_id
1 'polypeptide(L)'
;MQVEETVTELARVAAREVGRGSEKLAVPTTGALLAAARSLAGTPALDAAVLTGFFIPAADPPAAETDGPIGAVQLAAALRALGGRVRLTTDAPCAPVVEAAIAAGAPGVPLDVAPLHEYDRWAAEAMPRYRRLTHVIACERVGPARDGRPRNMRGEDIGAHTAALHRLFEAGPAYRIGIGDGGNELGMGRLPAELVATVVDRGESIHCGTSCDALLVGGTSNWAAAALVGALALLRPEVSALRDLLRPEWSHEVLRAIVGEAGAVDGVRRRAEPSVDGLDWPAYAEPLEHLAELVASAGRPES
;
A
#
# COMPACT_ATOMS: atom_id res chain seq x y z
N MET A 1 24.96 -7.96 6.52
CA MET A 1 25.36 -7.92 5.11
C MET A 1 24.35 -8.66 4.25
N GLN A 2 24.22 -9.98 4.35
CA GLN A 2 23.29 -10.77 3.51
C GLN A 2 21.82 -10.32 3.57
N VAL A 3 21.26 -10.01 4.76
CA VAL A 3 19.88 -9.52 4.90
C VAL A 3 19.67 -8.17 4.22
N GLU A 4 20.62 -7.25 4.31
CA GLU A 4 20.52 -5.93 3.69
C GLU A 4 20.57 -6.00 2.17
N GLU A 5 21.41 -6.87 1.63
CA GLU A 5 21.50 -7.14 0.20
C GLU A 5 20.20 -7.75 -0.33
N THR A 6 19.64 -8.74 0.40
CA THR A 6 18.36 -9.34 0.02
C THR A 6 17.22 -8.32 0.09
N VAL A 7 17.18 -7.46 1.12
CA VAL A 7 16.15 -6.41 1.22
C VAL A 7 16.27 -5.39 0.08
N THR A 8 17.49 -5.08 -0.37
CA THR A 8 17.71 -4.22 -1.54
C THR A 8 17.17 -4.88 -2.81
N GLU A 9 17.36 -6.19 -2.95
CA GLU A 9 16.83 -6.94 -4.09
C GLU A 9 15.29 -7.05 -4.03
N LEU A 10 14.70 -7.26 -2.84
CA LEU A 10 13.23 -7.19 -2.67
C LEU A 10 12.67 -5.84 -3.15
N ALA A 11 13.32 -4.73 -2.78
CA ALA A 11 12.90 -3.41 -3.24
C ALA A 11 12.98 -3.26 -4.77
N ARG A 12 14.04 -3.81 -5.39
CA ARG A 12 14.24 -3.78 -6.84
C ARG A 12 13.17 -4.60 -7.57
N VAL A 13 12.87 -5.81 -7.09
CA VAL A 13 11.82 -6.65 -7.66
C VAL A 13 10.45 -5.99 -7.55
N ALA A 14 10.13 -5.41 -6.39
CA ALA A 14 8.88 -4.71 -6.19
C ALA A 14 8.70 -3.48 -7.08
N ALA A 15 9.80 -2.77 -7.40
CA ALA A 15 9.78 -1.56 -8.25
C ALA A 15 9.77 -1.87 -9.76
N ARG A 16 9.68 -3.14 -10.16
CA ARG A 16 9.64 -3.54 -11.58
C ARG A 16 8.70 -2.69 -12.40
N GLU A 17 9.17 -2.24 -13.55
CA GLU A 17 8.44 -1.33 -14.44
C GLU A 17 7.18 -1.97 -15.04
N VAL A 18 6.07 -1.25 -14.96
CA VAL A 18 4.77 -1.63 -15.54
C VAL A 18 4.15 -0.51 -16.41
N GLY A 19 4.96 0.47 -16.81
CA GLY A 19 4.53 1.57 -17.68
C GLY A 19 4.32 2.91 -16.96
N ARG A 20 4.69 3.02 -15.66
CA ARG A 20 4.52 4.27 -14.87
C ARG A 20 5.84 4.91 -14.43
N GLY A 21 6.98 4.32 -14.79
CA GLY A 21 8.30 4.83 -14.41
C GLY A 21 8.72 4.46 -12.99
N SER A 22 8.12 3.43 -12.41
CA SER A 22 8.34 2.98 -11.03
C SER A 22 9.81 2.74 -10.69
N GLU A 23 10.60 2.12 -11.59
CA GLU A 23 12.04 1.93 -11.38
C GLU A 23 12.79 3.25 -11.19
N LYS A 24 12.42 4.29 -11.95
CA LYS A 24 13.05 5.62 -11.82
C LYS A 24 12.61 6.34 -10.56
N LEU A 25 11.31 6.22 -10.21
CA LEU A 25 10.77 6.80 -8.98
C LEU A 25 11.34 6.12 -7.73
N ALA A 26 11.71 4.84 -7.81
CA ALA A 26 12.29 4.09 -6.70
C ALA A 26 13.75 4.49 -6.37
N VAL A 27 14.50 5.03 -7.33
CA VAL A 27 15.92 5.38 -7.11
C VAL A 27 16.15 6.28 -5.89
N PRO A 28 15.41 7.38 -5.67
CA PRO A 28 15.62 8.24 -4.50
C PRO A 28 15.16 7.59 -3.17
N THR A 29 14.50 6.45 -3.22
CA THR A 29 13.97 5.76 -2.04
C THR A 29 14.86 4.60 -1.58
N THR A 30 16.05 4.47 -2.13
CA THR A 30 17.03 3.44 -1.76
C THR A 30 17.22 3.39 -0.24
N GLY A 31 17.09 2.17 0.33
CA GLY A 31 17.19 1.96 1.78
C GLY A 31 15.89 2.18 2.57
N ALA A 32 14.85 2.76 1.97
CA ALA A 32 13.58 3.03 2.65
C ALA A 32 12.86 1.74 3.09
N LEU A 33 12.92 0.67 2.28
CA LEU A 33 12.33 -0.63 2.62
C LEU A 33 12.93 -1.19 3.92
N LEU A 34 14.26 -1.19 4.02
CA LEU A 34 14.96 -1.65 5.23
C LEU A 34 14.65 -0.76 6.44
N ALA A 35 14.61 0.56 6.24
CA ALA A 35 14.28 1.52 7.31
C ALA A 35 12.86 1.29 7.84
N ALA A 36 11.87 1.13 6.96
CA ALA A 36 10.49 0.82 7.32
C ALA A 36 10.38 -0.51 8.06
N ALA A 37 10.99 -1.57 7.53
CA ALA A 37 10.98 -2.88 8.15
C ALA A 37 11.63 -2.89 9.54
N ARG A 38 12.79 -2.23 9.70
CA ARG A 38 13.46 -2.08 11.02
C ARG A 38 12.60 -1.30 12.01
N SER A 39 11.96 -0.22 11.56
CA SER A 39 11.06 0.56 12.43
C SER A 39 9.90 -0.28 12.93
N LEU A 40 9.22 -1.01 12.06
CA LEU A 40 8.10 -1.89 12.42
C LEU A 40 8.54 -3.06 13.32
N ALA A 41 9.62 -3.77 12.94
CA ALA A 41 10.09 -4.95 13.66
C ALA A 41 10.70 -4.61 15.03
N GLY A 42 11.25 -3.41 15.19
CA GLY A 42 11.92 -2.95 16.39
C GLY A 42 11.04 -2.18 17.38
N THR A 43 9.77 -1.90 17.02
CA THR A 43 8.88 -1.10 17.89
C THR A 43 8.17 -1.99 18.90
N PRO A 44 8.47 -1.86 20.22
CA PRO A 44 7.69 -2.49 21.27
C PRO A 44 6.26 -1.94 21.27
N ALA A 45 5.27 -2.80 21.54
CA ALA A 45 3.85 -2.42 21.58
C ALA A 45 3.39 -1.68 20.29
N LEU A 46 3.75 -2.24 19.15
CA LEU A 46 3.35 -1.74 17.82
C LEU A 46 1.84 -1.49 17.76
N ASP A 47 1.46 -0.27 17.41
CA ASP A 47 0.06 0.16 17.20
C ASP A 47 0.01 0.95 15.89
N ALA A 48 -0.61 0.36 14.87
CA ALA A 48 -0.54 0.87 13.51
C ALA A 48 -1.91 1.04 12.86
N ALA A 49 -2.02 1.99 11.95
CA ALA A 49 -3.12 2.06 10.98
C ALA A 49 -2.57 1.90 9.55
N VAL A 50 -3.28 1.16 8.72
CA VAL A 50 -3.02 1.06 7.28
C VAL A 50 -4.18 1.73 6.54
N LEU A 51 -3.88 2.81 5.84
CA LEU A 51 -4.81 3.58 5.03
C LEU A 51 -4.76 3.07 3.60
N THR A 52 -5.90 2.71 3.02
CA THR A 52 -5.96 2.17 1.66
C THR A 52 -7.28 2.52 0.97
N GLY A 53 -7.34 2.22 -0.31
CA GLY A 53 -8.51 2.37 -1.15
C GLY A 53 -8.40 3.56 -2.09
N PHE A 54 -8.47 3.24 -3.37
CA PHE A 54 -8.53 4.19 -4.46
C PHE A 54 -9.80 3.92 -5.27
N PHE A 55 -10.68 4.91 -5.37
CA PHE A 55 -11.95 4.77 -6.07
C PHE A 55 -11.80 5.17 -7.54
N ILE A 56 -12.37 4.37 -8.44
CA ILE A 56 -12.34 4.58 -9.89
C ILE A 56 -13.73 5.02 -10.38
N PRO A 57 -14.03 6.33 -10.41
CA PRO A 57 -15.35 6.82 -10.80
C PRO A 57 -15.72 6.50 -12.25
N ALA A 58 -14.70 6.31 -13.10
CA ALA A 58 -14.85 6.06 -14.54
C ALA A 58 -14.97 4.55 -14.88
N ALA A 59 -15.04 3.67 -13.88
CA ALA A 59 -15.35 2.27 -14.11
C ALA A 59 -16.85 2.06 -14.30
N ASP A 60 -17.24 0.93 -14.85
CA ASP A 60 -18.63 0.55 -15.05
C ASP A 60 -18.89 -0.86 -14.50
N PRO A 61 -19.55 -0.97 -13.33
CA PRO A 61 -19.93 0.12 -12.41
C PRO A 61 -18.73 0.77 -11.72
N PRO A 62 -18.84 2.02 -11.21
CA PRO A 62 -17.80 2.66 -10.40
C PRO A 62 -17.51 1.87 -9.14
N ALA A 63 -16.23 1.61 -8.84
CA ALA A 63 -15.80 0.83 -7.66
C ALA A 63 -14.37 1.19 -7.24
N ALA A 64 -13.95 0.69 -6.08
CA ALA A 64 -12.55 0.72 -5.66
C ALA A 64 -11.71 -0.25 -6.52
N GLU A 65 -10.44 0.09 -6.70
CA GLU A 65 -9.54 -0.74 -7.49
C GLU A 65 -8.94 -1.92 -6.72
N THR A 66 -8.33 -2.83 -7.50
CA THR A 66 -7.69 -4.05 -6.98
C THR A 66 -6.30 -3.81 -6.41
N ASP A 67 -5.58 -2.76 -6.83
CA ASP A 67 -4.33 -2.38 -6.19
C ASP A 67 -4.58 -1.65 -4.87
N GLY A 68 -3.75 -1.89 -3.88
CA GLY A 68 -3.84 -1.35 -2.54
C GLY A 68 -4.52 -2.27 -1.53
N PRO A 69 -5.78 -2.68 -1.67
CA PRO A 69 -6.47 -3.50 -0.66
C PRO A 69 -5.77 -4.82 -0.36
N ILE A 70 -5.20 -5.50 -1.35
CA ILE A 70 -4.46 -6.77 -1.18
C ILE A 70 -3.22 -6.52 -0.31
N GLY A 71 -2.40 -5.53 -0.66
CA GLY A 71 -1.21 -5.17 0.09
C GLY A 71 -1.52 -4.68 1.50
N ALA A 72 -2.60 -3.91 1.65
CA ALA A 72 -3.03 -3.39 2.95
C ALA A 72 -3.43 -4.50 3.93
N VAL A 73 -4.22 -5.49 3.49
CA VAL A 73 -4.58 -6.62 4.36
C VAL A 73 -3.41 -7.56 4.60
N GLN A 74 -2.49 -7.72 3.64
CA GLN A 74 -1.25 -8.47 3.82
C GLN A 74 -0.38 -7.83 4.92
N LEU A 75 -0.21 -6.51 4.89
CA LEU A 75 0.48 -5.76 5.93
C LEU A 75 -0.23 -5.89 7.29
N ALA A 76 -1.55 -5.77 7.31
CA ALA A 76 -2.32 -5.91 8.54
C ALA A 76 -2.14 -7.32 9.17
N ALA A 77 -2.18 -8.38 8.36
CA ALA A 77 -1.91 -9.74 8.81
C ALA A 77 -0.47 -9.89 9.33
N ALA A 78 0.52 -9.34 8.62
CA ALA A 78 1.92 -9.36 9.02
C ALA A 78 2.17 -8.64 10.35
N LEU A 79 1.61 -7.44 10.53
CA LEU A 79 1.77 -6.66 11.76
C LEU A 79 1.09 -7.36 12.96
N ARG A 80 -0.04 -8.03 12.75
CA ARG A 80 -0.66 -8.88 13.79
C ARG A 80 0.21 -10.09 14.13
N ALA A 81 0.81 -10.74 13.14
CA ALA A 81 1.73 -11.84 13.37
C ALA A 81 2.96 -11.42 14.19
N LEU A 82 3.40 -10.17 14.08
CA LEU A 82 4.42 -9.56 14.93
C LEU A 82 3.92 -9.21 16.36
N GLY A 83 2.65 -9.45 16.68
CA GLY A 83 2.03 -9.12 17.97
C GLY A 83 1.56 -7.67 18.07
N GLY A 84 1.55 -6.93 16.98
CA GLY A 84 1.08 -5.54 16.92
C GLY A 84 -0.45 -5.42 16.93
N ARG A 85 -0.95 -4.28 17.41
CA ARG A 85 -2.32 -3.85 17.18
C ARG A 85 -2.35 -3.15 15.82
N VAL A 86 -3.34 -3.49 15.00
CA VAL A 86 -3.49 -2.90 13.67
C VAL A 86 -4.97 -2.68 13.35
N ARG A 87 -5.23 -1.61 12.61
CA ARG A 87 -6.52 -1.31 12.00
C ARG A 87 -6.33 -0.94 10.53
N LEU A 88 -7.33 -1.22 9.73
CA LEU A 88 -7.44 -0.67 8.39
C LEU A 88 -8.30 0.59 8.42
N THR A 89 -8.05 1.49 7.48
CA THR A 89 -8.82 2.73 7.33
C THR A 89 -9.03 2.98 5.85
N THR A 90 -10.27 3.23 5.51
CA THR A 90 -10.65 3.58 4.13
C THR A 90 -11.79 4.60 4.14
N ASP A 91 -12.27 5.00 2.98
CA ASP A 91 -13.47 5.81 2.86
C ASP A 91 -14.69 5.00 2.40
N ALA A 92 -15.87 5.58 2.57
CA ALA A 92 -17.14 4.91 2.29
C ALA A 92 -17.23 4.28 0.88
N PRO A 93 -16.76 4.93 -0.22
CA PRO A 93 -16.79 4.31 -1.55
C PRO A 93 -15.92 3.06 -1.69
N CYS A 94 -14.83 2.97 -0.91
CA CYS A 94 -13.90 1.85 -0.97
C CYS A 94 -14.19 0.77 0.08
N ALA A 95 -15.07 1.05 1.05
CA ALA A 95 -15.34 0.16 2.18
C ALA A 95 -15.72 -1.28 1.76
N PRO A 96 -16.63 -1.52 0.79
CA PRO A 96 -17.02 -2.89 0.42
C PRO A 96 -15.83 -3.74 -0.03
N VAL A 97 -14.92 -3.17 -0.81
CA VAL A 97 -13.72 -3.87 -1.31
C VAL A 97 -12.74 -4.16 -0.17
N VAL A 98 -12.54 -3.20 0.74
CA VAL A 98 -11.64 -3.40 1.88
C VAL A 98 -12.23 -4.40 2.89
N GLU A 99 -13.55 -4.42 3.08
CA GLU A 99 -14.24 -5.43 3.92
C GLU A 99 -14.06 -6.83 3.36
N ALA A 100 -14.25 -7.03 2.04
CA ALA A 100 -14.02 -8.30 1.38
C ALA A 100 -12.54 -8.73 1.50
N ALA A 101 -11.60 -7.80 1.32
CA ALA A 101 -10.18 -8.06 1.51
C ALA A 101 -9.86 -8.51 2.95
N ILE A 102 -10.43 -7.84 3.96
CA ILE A 102 -10.27 -8.22 5.38
C ILE A 102 -10.81 -9.63 5.62
N ALA A 103 -12.00 -9.93 5.12
CA ALA A 103 -12.62 -11.23 5.32
C ALA A 103 -11.76 -12.36 4.75
N ALA A 104 -11.15 -12.15 3.58
CA ALA A 104 -10.31 -13.13 2.91
C ALA A 104 -8.88 -13.22 3.49
N GLY A 105 -8.25 -12.08 3.79
CA GLY A 105 -6.80 -12.03 4.07
C GLY A 105 -6.41 -11.74 5.53
N ALA A 106 -7.26 -11.04 6.29
CA ALA A 106 -6.94 -10.63 7.66
C ALA A 106 -8.18 -10.60 8.57
N PRO A 107 -8.91 -11.72 8.73
CA PRO A 107 -10.18 -11.72 9.44
C PRO A 107 -10.05 -11.19 10.88
N GLY A 108 -11.00 -10.33 11.25
CA GLY A 108 -11.05 -9.71 12.58
C GLY A 108 -10.14 -8.50 12.75
N VAL A 109 -9.50 -7.98 11.69
CA VAL A 109 -8.86 -6.66 11.72
C VAL A 109 -9.96 -5.58 11.74
N PRO A 110 -9.93 -4.62 12.68
CA PRO A 110 -10.89 -3.53 12.70
C PRO A 110 -10.77 -2.63 11.48
N LEU A 111 -11.91 -2.18 10.94
CA LEU A 111 -11.98 -1.21 9.86
C LEU A 111 -12.58 0.11 10.35
N ASP A 112 -11.88 1.21 10.12
CA ASP A 112 -12.41 2.56 10.27
C ASP A 112 -12.84 3.07 8.88
N VAL A 113 -14.13 3.39 8.72
CA VAL A 113 -14.66 3.89 7.45
C VAL A 113 -14.94 5.38 7.57
N ALA A 114 -14.22 6.19 6.82
CA ALA A 114 -14.40 7.63 6.77
C ALA A 114 -15.57 7.99 5.83
N PRO A 115 -16.57 8.75 6.29
CA PRO A 115 -17.62 9.24 5.41
C PRO A 115 -17.09 10.35 4.50
N LEU A 116 -17.66 10.49 3.30
CA LEU A 116 -17.37 11.63 2.42
C LEU A 116 -18.04 12.92 2.92
N HIS A 117 -19.28 12.79 3.39
CA HIS A 117 -20.00 13.86 4.05
C HIS A 117 -19.75 13.80 5.56
N GLU A 118 -19.69 14.96 6.22
CA GLU A 118 -19.40 15.06 7.66
C GLU A 118 -18.00 14.52 8.07
N TYR A 119 -17.06 14.47 7.12
CA TYR A 119 -15.70 14.00 7.38
C TYR A 119 -15.04 14.69 8.58
N ASP A 120 -15.22 16.01 8.71
CA ASP A 120 -14.61 16.78 9.81
C ASP A 120 -15.07 16.31 11.19
N ARG A 121 -16.36 15.99 11.34
CA ARG A 121 -16.91 15.45 12.58
C ARG A 121 -16.33 14.08 12.89
N TRP A 122 -16.36 13.19 11.92
CA TRP A 122 -15.78 11.84 12.05
C TRP A 122 -14.27 11.91 12.34
N ALA A 123 -13.54 12.77 11.64
CA ALA A 123 -12.11 12.94 11.84
C ALA A 123 -11.77 13.49 13.22
N ALA A 124 -12.58 14.40 13.77
CA ALA A 124 -12.40 14.91 15.12
C ALA A 124 -12.53 13.81 16.18
N GLU A 125 -13.44 12.84 15.99
CA GLU A 125 -13.60 11.67 16.86
C GLU A 125 -12.47 10.64 16.69
N ALA A 126 -11.96 10.46 15.47
CA ALA A 126 -10.86 9.53 15.16
C ALA A 126 -9.49 10.07 15.58
N MET A 127 -9.22 11.35 15.39
CA MET A 127 -7.93 12.01 15.54
C MET A 127 -7.20 11.71 16.87
N PRO A 128 -7.85 11.69 18.06
CA PRO A 128 -7.15 11.38 19.31
C PRO A 128 -6.51 9.99 19.32
N ARG A 129 -7.10 9.03 18.60
CA ARG A 129 -6.56 7.67 18.44
C ARG A 129 -5.38 7.66 17.49
N TYR A 130 -5.49 8.33 16.33
CA TYR A 130 -4.41 8.38 15.33
C TYR A 130 -3.17 9.10 15.86
N ARG A 131 -3.32 10.11 16.70
CA ARG A 131 -2.19 10.80 17.35
C ARG A 131 -1.38 9.93 18.32
N ARG A 132 -1.88 8.76 18.70
CA ARG A 132 -1.20 7.83 19.63
C ARG A 132 -0.60 6.62 18.92
N LEU A 133 -0.83 6.47 17.63
CA LEU A 133 -0.25 5.37 16.85
C LEU A 133 1.27 5.48 16.82
N THR A 134 1.93 4.33 16.76
CA THR A 134 3.37 4.25 16.51
C THR A 134 3.68 4.41 15.03
N HIS A 135 2.81 3.86 14.17
CA HIS A 135 2.98 3.88 12.71
C HIS A 135 1.66 4.20 12.00
N VAL A 136 1.77 4.92 10.89
CA VAL A 136 0.69 5.07 9.92
C VAL A 136 1.25 4.71 8.54
N ILE A 137 0.62 3.75 7.88
CA ILE A 137 1.02 3.25 6.56
C ILE A 137 -0.07 3.66 5.57
N ALA A 138 0.29 4.26 4.46
CA ALA A 138 -0.62 4.45 3.33
C ALA A 138 -0.21 3.47 2.22
N CYS A 139 -1.14 2.65 1.76
CA CYS A 139 -0.94 1.69 0.69
C CYS A 139 -1.99 1.94 -0.40
N GLU A 140 -1.55 2.43 -1.56
CA GLU A 140 -2.40 2.88 -2.66
C GLU A 140 -3.55 3.76 -2.18
N ARG A 141 -3.17 4.86 -1.57
CA ARG A 141 -4.14 5.85 -1.11
C ARG A 141 -3.80 7.21 -1.69
N VAL A 142 -4.65 7.73 -2.56
CA VAL A 142 -4.46 9.05 -3.15
C VAL A 142 -4.36 10.13 -2.08
N GLY A 143 -3.42 11.05 -2.28
CA GLY A 143 -3.27 12.25 -1.48
C GLY A 143 -3.60 13.53 -2.25
N PRO A 144 -3.61 14.68 -1.57
CA PRO A 144 -3.82 15.96 -2.22
C PRO A 144 -2.60 16.34 -3.08
N ALA A 145 -2.86 16.74 -4.32
CA ALA A 145 -1.86 17.41 -5.15
C ALA A 145 -1.56 18.82 -4.60
N ARG A 146 -0.67 19.57 -5.25
CA ARG A 146 -0.27 20.92 -4.81
C ARG A 146 -1.43 21.91 -4.67
N ASP A 147 -2.51 21.72 -5.43
CA ASP A 147 -3.71 22.54 -5.35
C ASP A 147 -4.70 22.09 -4.24
N GLY A 148 -4.31 21.11 -3.43
CA GLY A 148 -5.10 20.55 -2.34
C GLY A 148 -6.15 19.52 -2.79
N ARG A 149 -6.19 19.13 -4.07
CA ARG A 149 -7.19 18.21 -4.62
C ARG A 149 -6.58 16.84 -4.88
N PRO A 150 -7.27 15.74 -4.52
CA PRO A 150 -6.86 14.41 -4.93
C PRO A 150 -7.14 14.22 -6.42
N ARG A 151 -6.12 13.76 -7.16
CA ARG A 151 -6.22 13.56 -8.61
C ARG A 151 -5.86 12.13 -8.98
N ASN A 152 -6.58 11.58 -9.94
CA ASN A 152 -6.19 10.31 -10.56
C ASN A 152 -5.04 10.51 -11.57
N MET A 153 -4.54 9.41 -12.14
CA MET A 153 -3.44 9.41 -13.12
C MET A 153 -3.77 10.18 -14.43
N ARG A 154 -5.05 10.53 -14.64
CA ARG A 154 -5.48 11.38 -15.80
C ARG A 154 -5.53 12.86 -15.46
N GLY A 155 -5.20 13.24 -14.22
CA GLY A 155 -5.29 14.61 -13.72
C GLY A 155 -6.72 15.04 -13.36
N GLU A 156 -7.68 14.13 -13.34
CA GLU A 156 -9.07 14.40 -12.99
C GLU A 156 -9.19 14.52 -11.46
N ASP A 157 -9.93 15.53 -11.00
CA ASP A 157 -10.28 15.71 -9.59
C ASP A 157 -11.27 14.62 -9.17
N ILE A 158 -10.85 13.80 -8.20
CA ILE A 158 -11.68 12.72 -7.63
C ILE A 158 -12.11 13.01 -6.18
N GLY A 159 -12.03 14.25 -5.75
CA GLY A 159 -12.36 14.69 -4.39
C GLY A 159 -13.80 14.38 -3.97
N ALA A 160 -14.74 14.33 -4.93
CA ALA A 160 -16.12 13.92 -4.65
C ALA A 160 -16.26 12.46 -4.16
N HIS A 161 -15.23 11.64 -4.40
CA HIS A 161 -15.20 10.20 -4.07
C HIS A 161 -14.10 9.84 -3.08
N THR A 162 -13.41 10.83 -2.50
CA THR A 162 -12.19 10.62 -1.70
C THR A 162 -12.26 11.38 -0.38
N ALA A 163 -12.28 10.69 0.74
CA ALA A 163 -12.16 11.33 2.04
C ALA A 163 -10.72 11.81 2.32
N ALA A 164 -10.58 12.90 3.07
CA ALA A 164 -9.30 13.55 3.35
C ALA A 164 -8.41 12.78 4.36
N LEU A 165 -8.15 11.48 4.11
CA LEU A 165 -7.38 10.61 4.99
C LEU A 165 -5.92 11.07 5.18
N HIS A 166 -5.39 11.94 4.31
CA HIS A 166 -4.09 12.57 4.53
C HIS A 166 -3.99 13.25 5.89
N ARG A 167 -5.10 13.80 6.42
CA ARG A 167 -5.12 14.44 7.74
C ARG A 167 -4.89 13.44 8.88
N LEU A 168 -5.28 12.18 8.71
CA LEU A 168 -4.97 11.11 9.65
C LEU A 168 -3.54 10.60 9.47
N PHE A 169 -3.08 10.52 8.21
CA PHE A 169 -1.71 10.13 7.88
C PHE A 169 -0.68 11.08 8.49
N GLU A 170 -0.98 12.38 8.53
CA GLU A 170 -0.13 13.43 9.10
C GLU A 170 -0.37 13.64 10.61
N ALA A 171 -1.29 12.88 11.22
CA ALA A 171 -1.65 13.06 12.63
C ALA A 171 -0.55 12.57 13.58
N GLY A 172 -0.11 13.46 14.48
CA GLY A 172 0.81 13.10 15.58
C GLY A 172 2.23 12.71 15.15
N PRO A 173 2.97 12.05 16.06
CA PRO A 173 4.37 11.72 15.87
C PRO A 173 4.61 10.32 15.26
N ALA A 174 3.58 9.64 14.75
CA ALA A 174 3.73 8.30 14.19
C ALA A 174 4.77 8.27 13.06
N TYR A 175 5.53 7.16 12.96
CA TYR A 175 6.38 6.91 11.80
C TYR A 175 5.50 6.61 10.59
N ARG A 176 5.65 7.40 9.53
CA ARG A 176 4.80 7.37 8.34
C ARG A 176 5.48 6.61 7.22
N ILE A 177 4.79 5.60 6.69
CA ILE A 177 5.24 4.81 5.54
C ILE A 177 4.26 5.07 4.40
N GLY A 178 4.77 5.57 3.26
CA GLY A 178 4.01 5.68 2.03
C GLY A 178 4.34 4.51 1.12
N ILE A 179 3.32 3.92 0.50
CA ILE A 179 3.45 2.86 -0.51
C ILE A 179 2.57 3.26 -1.69
N GLY A 180 3.18 3.40 -2.86
CA GLY A 180 2.50 3.85 -4.07
C GLY A 180 3.30 3.50 -5.32
N ASP A 181 2.74 3.79 -6.50
CA ASP A 181 3.31 3.44 -7.79
C ASP A 181 3.19 4.53 -8.86
N GLY A 182 2.30 5.52 -8.67
CA GLY A 182 1.92 6.52 -9.68
C GLY A 182 2.35 7.95 -9.39
N GLY A 183 2.73 8.29 -8.16
CA GLY A 183 3.14 9.66 -7.79
C GLY A 183 2.03 10.51 -7.15
N ASN A 184 0.78 10.08 -7.17
CA ASN A 184 -0.37 10.77 -6.59
C ASN A 184 -0.80 10.22 -5.23
N GLU A 185 -0.12 9.20 -4.69
CA GLU A 185 -0.43 8.56 -3.42
C GLU A 185 0.25 9.28 -2.24
N LEU A 186 -0.32 9.07 -1.05
CA LEU A 186 0.23 9.59 0.21
C LEU A 186 1.65 9.08 0.44
N GLY A 187 2.55 10.00 0.70
CA GLY A 187 3.98 9.74 0.86
C GLY A 187 4.81 10.16 -0.35
N MET A 188 4.24 10.22 -1.55
CA MET A 188 4.95 10.58 -2.79
C MET A 188 5.52 12.02 -2.77
N GLY A 189 5.03 12.88 -1.87
CA GLY A 189 5.63 14.19 -1.61
C GLY A 189 7.07 14.15 -1.11
N ARG A 190 7.60 12.96 -0.80
CA ARG A 190 9.01 12.73 -0.51
C ARG A 190 9.90 12.78 -1.77
N LEU A 191 9.34 12.52 -2.95
CA LEU A 191 10.07 12.57 -4.21
C LEU A 191 10.26 14.03 -4.69
N PRO A 192 11.39 14.33 -5.36
CA PRO A 192 11.54 15.60 -6.05
C PRO A 192 10.42 15.81 -7.08
N ALA A 193 9.75 16.95 -7.04
CA ALA A 193 8.64 17.23 -7.94
C ALA A 193 9.04 17.16 -9.42
N GLU A 194 10.27 17.61 -9.75
CA GLU A 194 10.82 17.58 -11.10
C GLU A 194 10.99 16.12 -11.61
N LEU A 195 11.34 15.20 -10.71
CA LEU A 195 11.44 13.78 -11.08
C LEU A 195 10.05 13.23 -11.46
N VAL A 196 9.04 13.46 -10.61
CA VAL A 196 7.68 12.98 -10.88
C VAL A 196 7.12 13.64 -12.15
N ALA A 197 7.33 14.96 -12.33
CA ALA A 197 6.92 15.67 -13.53
C ALA A 197 7.57 15.15 -14.83
N THR A 198 8.80 14.63 -14.72
CA THR A 198 9.55 14.11 -15.89
C THR A 198 9.19 12.64 -16.19
N VAL A 199 8.97 11.84 -15.15
CA VAL A 199 8.83 10.38 -15.27
C VAL A 199 7.37 9.96 -15.48
N VAL A 200 6.44 10.64 -14.80
CA VAL A 200 5.02 10.27 -14.77
C VAL A 200 4.23 11.15 -15.73
N ASP A 201 3.37 10.54 -16.53
CA ASP A 201 2.43 11.33 -17.36
C ASP A 201 1.58 12.22 -16.45
N ARG A 202 1.52 13.54 -16.78
CA ARG A 202 0.84 14.57 -15.96
C ARG A 202 1.38 14.71 -14.53
N GLY A 203 2.59 14.20 -14.26
CA GLY A 203 3.21 14.19 -12.92
C GLY A 203 3.19 15.55 -12.24
N GLU A 204 3.40 16.66 -12.99
CA GLU A 204 3.32 18.01 -12.44
C GLU A 204 1.96 18.33 -11.78
N SER A 205 0.86 17.84 -12.36
CA SER A 205 -0.51 18.14 -11.91
C SER A 205 -1.03 17.19 -10.85
N ILE A 206 -0.54 15.92 -10.82
CA ILE A 206 -1.07 14.87 -9.94
C ILE A 206 -0.19 14.63 -8.72
N HIS A 207 1.07 15.07 -8.74
CA HIS A 207 2.04 14.77 -7.67
C HIS A 207 1.49 15.14 -6.28
N CYS A 208 1.38 14.13 -5.43
CA CYS A 208 0.91 14.30 -4.06
C CYS A 208 1.90 15.15 -3.26
N GLY A 209 1.39 16.17 -2.55
CA GLY A 209 2.20 17.05 -1.71
C GLY A 209 2.56 16.47 -0.34
N THR A 210 1.87 15.39 0.11
CA THR A 210 2.08 14.80 1.43
C THR A 210 3.31 13.89 1.43
N SER A 211 4.28 14.19 2.31
CA SER A 211 5.52 13.43 2.48
C SER A 211 5.40 12.37 3.59
N CYS A 212 6.41 11.48 3.69
CA CYS A 212 6.49 10.42 4.70
C CYS A 212 7.94 10.20 5.18
N ASP A 213 8.12 9.36 6.22
CA ASP A 213 9.44 9.01 6.75
C ASP A 213 10.13 7.93 5.91
N ALA A 214 9.36 6.99 5.37
CA ALA A 214 9.84 5.99 4.41
C ALA A 214 8.85 5.86 3.25
N LEU A 215 9.33 6.01 2.02
CA LEU A 215 8.56 5.83 0.80
C LEU A 215 9.00 4.54 0.11
N LEU A 216 8.04 3.67 -0.17
CA LEU A 216 8.23 2.44 -0.93
C LEU A 216 7.52 2.60 -2.27
N VAL A 217 8.27 2.57 -3.34
CA VAL A 217 7.73 2.64 -4.70
C VAL A 217 7.67 1.25 -5.29
N GLY A 218 6.48 0.86 -5.75
CA GLY A 218 6.25 -0.40 -6.46
C GLY A 218 5.97 -0.20 -7.94
N GLY A 219 6.03 -1.27 -8.72
CA GLY A 219 5.36 -1.35 -10.02
C GLY A 219 3.85 -1.44 -9.84
N THR A 220 3.44 -2.08 -8.73
CA THR A 220 2.14 -1.93 -8.08
C THR A 220 2.36 -1.72 -6.59
N SER A 221 1.46 -1.01 -5.92
CA SER A 221 1.54 -0.82 -4.47
C SER A 221 1.50 -2.15 -3.71
N ASN A 222 0.75 -3.13 -4.20
CA ASN A 222 0.68 -4.45 -3.60
C ASN A 222 2.05 -5.16 -3.60
N TRP A 223 2.87 -5.03 -4.66
CA TRP A 223 4.21 -5.62 -4.69
C TRP A 223 5.14 -4.97 -3.67
N ALA A 224 5.07 -3.64 -3.51
CA ALA A 224 5.87 -2.95 -2.51
C ALA A 224 5.44 -3.32 -1.08
N ALA A 225 4.15 -3.55 -0.85
CA ALA A 225 3.63 -4.08 0.41
C ALA A 225 4.15 -5.51 0.68
N ALA A 226 4.12 -6.39 -0.33
CA ALA A 226 4.69 -7.73 -0.24
C ALA A 226 6.20 -7.72 0.05
N ALA A 227 6.95 -6.82 -0.59
CA ALA A 227 8.38 -6.64 -0.30
C ALA A 227 8.63 -6.21 1.15
N LEU A 228 7.75 -5.34 1.73
CA LEU A 228 7.85 -4.97 3.14
C LEU A 228 7.58 -6.16 4.06
N VAL A 229 6.60 -7.01 3.74
CA VAL A 229 6.37 -8.27 4.48
C VAL A 229 7.58 -9.22 4.34
N GLY A 230 8.19 -9.30 3.15
CA GLY A 230 9.42 -10.06 2.93
C GLY A 230 10.59 -9.56 3.76
N ALA A 231 10.80 -8.25 3.84
CA ALA A 231 11.81 -7.64 4.69
C ALA A 231 11.56 -7.91 6.18
N LEU A 232 10.30 -7.88 6.63
CA LEU A 232 9.91 -8.26 7.99
C LEU A 232 10.20 -9.74 8.27
N ALA A 233 9.95 -10.64 7.31
CA ALA A 233 10.23 -12.08 7.44
C ALA A 233 11.74 -12.37 7.56
N LEU A 234 12.59 -11.56 6.93
CA LEU A 234 14.05 -11.65 7.07
C LEU A 234 14.54 -11.13 8.42
N LEU A 235 13.92 -10.07 8.95
CA LEU A 235 14.28 -9.48 10.25
C LEU A 235 13.70 -10.27 11.44
N ARG A 236 12.61 -11.00 11.25
CA ARG A 236 11.89 -11.77 12.28
C ARG A 236 11.67 -13.22 11.81
N PRO A 237 12.76 -13.95 11.57
CA PRO A 237 12.71 -15.30 10.99
C PRO A 237 11.94 -16.31 11.85
N GLU A 238 11.80 -16.04 13.15
CA GLU A 238 11.02 -16.84 14.11
C GLU A 238 9.50 -16.74 13.89
N VAL A 239 9.02 -15.71 13.17
CA VAL A 239 7.60 -15.52 12.87
C VAL A 239 7.29 -16.15 11.52
N SER A 240 7.09 -17.47 11.50
CA SER A 240 6.88 -18.23 10.24
C SER A 240 5.69 -17.77 9.40
N ALA A 241 4.63 -17.27 10.07
CA ALA A 241 3.44 -16.75 9.40
C ALA A 241 3.74 -15.63 8.38
N LEU A 242 4.84 -14.88 8.55
CA LEU A 242 5.23 -13.85 7.58
C LEU A 242 5.58 -14.45 6.21
N ARG A 243 6.18 -15.66 6.19
CA ARG A 243 6.50 -16.37 4.94
C ARG A 243 5.25 -16.92 4.26
N ASP A 244 4.26 -17.36 5.04
CA ASP A 244 2.99 -17.85 4.51
C ASP A 244 2.21 -16.76 3.76
N LEU A 245 2.31 -15.51 4.23
CA LEU A 245 1.70 -14.35 3.58
C LEU A 245 2.33 -14.00 2.22
N LEU A 246 3.57 -14.43 1.95
CA LEU A 246 4.25 -14.17 0.68
C LEU A 246 3.89 -15.15 -0.44
N ARG A 247 3.14 -16.21 -0.14
CA ARG A 247 2.72 -17.16 -1.18
C ARG A 247 1.79 -16.46 -2.18
N PRO A 248 2.04 -16.54 -3.48
CA PRO A 248 1.18 -15.90 -4.49
C PRO A 248 -0.28 -16.31 -4.40
N GLU A 249 -0.56 -17.56 -4.00
CA GLU A 249 -1.92 -18.10 -3.83
C GLU A 249 -2.71 -17.29 -2.79
N TRP A 250 -2.05 -16.84 -1.70
CA TRP A 250 -2.69 -15.99 -0.71
C TRP A 250 -3.19 -14.67 -1.34
N SER A 251 -2.36 -14.00 -2.13
CA SER A 251 -2.74 -12.78 -2.85
C SER A 251 -3.86 -13.05 -3.88
N HIS A 252 -3.81 -14.21 -4.55
CA HIS A 252 -4.83 -14.60 -5.51
C HIS A 252 -6.20 -14.84 -4.86
N GLU A 253 -6.23 -15.47 -3.69
CA GLU A 253 -7.46 -15.68 -2.91
C GLU A 253 -8.09 -14.33 -2.53
N VAL A 254 -7.30 -13.38 -2.06
CA VAL A 254 -7.78 -12.03 -1.73
C VAL A 254 -8.26 -11.30 -3.00
N LEU A 255 -7.50 -11.35 -4.09
CA LEU A 255 -7.89 -10.73 -5.37
C LEU A 255 -9.24 -11.27 -5.86
N ARG A 256 -9.42 -12.59 -5.83
CA ARG A 256 -10.68 -13.21 -6.24
C ARG A 256 -11.85 -12.82 -5.34
N ALA A 257 -11.63 -12.72 -4.05
CA ALA A 257 -12.65 -12.30 -3.10
C ALA A 257 -13.10 -10.85 -3.35
N ILE A 258 -12.17 -9.90 -3.46
CA ILE A 258 -12.52 -8.49 -3.67
C ILE A 258 -13.21 -8.24 -5.02
N VAL A 259 -12.83 -8.97 -6.06
CA VAL A 259 -13.48 -8.88 -7.38
C VAL A 259 -14.85 -9.56 -7.35
N GLY A 260 -14.92 -10.79 -6.85
CA GLY A 260 -16.14 -11.61 -6.90
C GLY A 260 -17.22 -11.17 -5.92
N GLU A 261 -16.85 -10.70 -4.71
CA GLU A 261 -17.81 -10.37 -3.65
C GLU A 261 -18.13 -8.87 -3.58
N ALA A 262 -17.16 -8.01 -3.92
CA ALA A 262 -17.31 -6.57 -3.80
C ALA A 262 -17.19 -5.80 -5.12
N GLY A 263 -16.96 -6.49 -6.24
CA GLY A 263 -16.89 -5.86 -7.56
C GLY A 263 -15.69 -4.93 -7.73
N ALA A 264 -14.57 -5.18 -7.03
CA ALA A 264 -13.34 -4.42 -7.25
C ALA A 264 -12.93 -4.42 -8.72
N VAL A 265 -12.44 -3.30 -9.21
CA VAL A 265 -12.06 -3.14 -10.61
C VAL A 265 -10.56 -3.00 -10.78
N ASP A 266 -10.03 -3.46 -11.90
CA ASP A 266 -8.68 -3.10 -12.32
C ASP A 266 -8.64 -1.60 -12.67
N GLY A 267 -7.75 -0.83 -12.03
CA GLY A 267 -7.68 0.62 -12.19
C GLY A 267 -7.36 1.07 -13.62
N VAL A 268 -6.61 0.26 -14.38
CA VAL A 268 -6.25 0.50 -15.78
C VAL A 268 -7.37 0.06 -16.73
N ARG A 269 -7.86 -1.18 -16.57
CA ARG A 269 -8.91 -1.77 -17.42
C ARG A 269 -10.31 -1.25 -17.10
N ARG A 270 -10.53 -0.77 -15.87
CA ARG A 270 -11.81 -0.27 -15.34
C ARG A 270 -12.94 -1.29 -15.38
N ARG A 271 -12.62 -2.56 -15.12
CA ARG A 271 -13.53 -3.69 -15.13
C ARG A 271 -13.29 -4.57 -13.91
N ALA A 272 -14.36 -5.21 -13.45
CA ALA A 272 -14.28 -6.22 -12.40
C ALA A 272 -13.67 -7.52 -12.96
N GLU A 273 -12.37 -7.58 -13.01
CA GLU A 273 -11.58 -8.71 -13.50
C GLU A 273 -10.49 -9.04 -12.46
N PRO A 274 -10.08 -10.31 -12.33
CA PRO A 274 -9.01 -10.72 -11.42
C PRO A 274 -7.63 -10.34 -12.00
N SER A 275 -7.43 -9.04 -12.19
CA SER A 275 -6.22 -8.38 -12.67
C SER A 275 -5.88 -7.20 -11.77
N VAL A 276 -4.63 -6.72 -11.82
CA VAL A 276 -4.14 -5.55 -11.07
C VAL A 276 -3.34 -4.70 -12.05
N ASP A 277 -3.68 -3.41 -12.16
CA ASP A 277 -2.97 -2.44 -12.98
C ASP A 277 -2.77 -2.85 -14.45
N GLY A 278 -3.76 -3.52 -15.01
CA GLY A 278 -3.70 -4.03 -16.37
C GLY A 278 -2.92 -5.32 -16.53
N LEU A 279 -2.39 -5.89 -15.44
CA LEU A 279 -1.67 -7.17 -15.45
C LEU A 279 -2.62 -8.32 -15.18
N ASP A 280 -2.62 -9.32 -16.05
CA ASP A 280 -3.26 -10.59 -15.79
C ASP A 280 -2.53 -11.34 -14.66
N TRP A 281 -3.23 -12.27 -14.00
CA TRP A 281 -2.69 -13.00 -12.87
C TRP A 281 -1.27 -13.56 -13.10
N PRO A 282 -0.93 -14.25 -14.21
CA PRO A 282 0.43 -14.77 -14.39
C PRO A 282 1.51 -13.69 -14.39
N ALA A 283 1.25 -12.55 -15.05
CA ALA A 283 2.19 -11.44 -15.09
C ALA A 283 2.28 -10.70 -13.75
N TYR A 284 1.17 -10.63 -13.02
CA TYR A 284 1.13 -10.04 -11.68
C TYR A 284 1.77 -10.95 -10.63
N ALA A 285 1.66 -12.27 -10.75
CA ALA A 285 2.17 -13.23 -9.78
C ALA A 285 3.70 -13.40 -9.86
N GLU A 286 4.32 -13.24 -11.04
CA GLU A 286 5.75 -13.47 -11.24
C GLU A 286 6.65 -12.68 -10.26
N PRO A 287 6.48 -11.36 -10.02
CA PRO A 287 7.23 -10.65 -8.99
C PRO A 287 6.94 -11.16 -7.56
N LEU A 288 5.71 -11.59 -7.26
CA LEU A 288 5.38 -12.17 -5.95
C LEU A 288 6.12 -13.49 -5.71
N GLU A 289 6.20 -14.36 -6.73
CA GLU A 289 6.98 -15.59 -6.69
C GLU A 289 8.46 -15.29 -6.43
N HIS A 290 9.02 -14.32 -7.14
CA HIS A 290 10.41 -13.92 -6.96
C HIS A 290 10.68 -13.35 -5.56
N LEU A 291 9.78 -12.52 -5.01
CA LEU A 291 9.88 -12.03 -3.64
C LEU A 291 9.88 -13.18 -2.62
N ALA A 292 9.00 -14.17 -2.79
CA ALA A 292 8.93 -15.34 -1.92
C ALA A 292 10.20 -16.19 -2.00
N GLU A 293 10.74 -16.40 -3.20
CA GLU A 293 12.00 -17.14 -3.43
C GLU A 293 13.21 -16.48 -2.78
N LEU A 294 13.33 -15.15 -2.89
CA LEU A 294 14.40 -14.38 -2.24
C LEU A 294 14.39 -14.56 -0.72
N VAL A 295 13.20 -14.49 -0.10
CA VAL A 295 13.04 -14.68 1.34
C VAL A 295 13.33 -16.13 1.76
N ALA A 296 12.90 -17.12 0.96
CA ALA A 296 13.16 -18.52 1.23
C ALA A 296 14.65 -18.87 1.13
N SER A 297 15.35 -18.30 0.15
CA SER A 297 16.77 -18.55 -0.09
C SER A 297 17.66 -17.96 1.01
N ALA A 298 17.34 -16.75 1.48
CA ALA A 298 18.10 -16.09 2.55
C ALA A 298 17.97 -16.77 3.92
N GLY A 299 16.95 -17.61 4.12
CA GLY A 299 16.75 -18.37 5.37
C GLY A 299 17.48 -19.72 5.43
N ARG A 300 18.20 -20.11 4.39
CA ARG A 300 18.96 -21.36 4.38
C ARG A 300 20.38 -21.10 4.92
N PRO A 301 20.85 -21.86 5.93
CA PRO A 301 22.25 -21.79 6.31
C PRO A 301 23.10 -22.19 5.12
N GLU A 302 24.20 -21.47 4.91
CA GLU A 302 25.24 -21.89 3.93
C GLU A 302 25.71 -23.28 4.31
N SER A 303 25.53 -24.24 3.40
CA SER A 303 25.94 -25.65 3.55
C SER A 303 27.44 -25.82 3.41
#